data_95d9cd3a3b3755a8bb9709afeb6af540
#
_entry.id   95d9cd3a3b3755a8bb9709afeb6af540
#
_cell.length_a   1.000
_cell.length_b   1.000
_cell.length_c   1.000
_cell.angle_alpha   90.00
_cell.angle_beta   90.00
_cell.angle_gamma   90.00
#
_symmetry.space_group_name_H-M   'P 1'
#
loop_
_entity.id
_entity.type
_entity.pdbx_description
1 polymer ?
#
loop_
_entity_poly.entity_id
_entity_poly.type
_entity_poly.pdbx_seq_one_letter_code
_entity_poly.pdbx_strand_id
1 'polypeptide(L)'
;MKHFILIFLSAFLIISCEKNNDSDEVNQTSTRPEIPDELIIDVNADNKTDFVISYSELVTAYVPSSGGSIIGSINPIDDNQILYRFPDMNLFLEMNDTIRNNDNTNSDWDNYKADIIYINRYNYTMWDTNWTILSKLESDYYLGFKLNTEGSEEIGWMHLNLNSKTGEVTVMDKEISTLEELIIQN
;
A
#
# COMPACT_ATOMS: atom_id res chain seq x y z
N MET A 1 66.70 -9.79 -53.24
CA MET A 1 65.26 -9.56 -53.05
C MET A 1 64.80 -10.25 -51.78
N LYS A 2 64.51 -9.47 -50.74
CA LYS A 2 64.08 -9.99 -49.47
C LYS A 2 62.60 -9.75 -49.33
N HIS A 3 61.81 -10.82 -49.21
CA HIS A 3 60.40 -10.76 -48.99
C HIS A 3 60.10 -10.59 -47.49
N PHE A 4 59.52 -9.45 -47.14
CA PHE A 4 59.00 -9.21 -45.81
C PHE A 4 57.56 -9.74 -45.77
N ILE A 5 57.34 -10.79 -44.96
CA ILE A 5 56.01 -11.29 -44.63
C ILE A 5 55.52 -10.52 -43.41
N LEU A 6 54.49 -9.69 -43.63
CA LEU A 6 53.82 -8.94 -42.56
C LEU A 6 52.68 -9.80 -42.03
N ILE A 7 52.91 -10.36 -40.81
CA ILE A 7 51.84 -11.11 -40.12
C ILE A 7 50.98 -10.08 -39.34
N PHE A 8 49.76 -9.89 -39.83
CA PHE A 8 48.75 -9.12 -39.12
C PHE A 8 48.17 -10.00 -38.03
N LEU A 9 48.54 -9.72 -36.78
CA LEU A 9 47.95 -10.36 -35.58
C LEU A 9 46.71 -9.52 -35.21
N SER A 10 45.54 -9.96 -35.70
CA SER A 10 44.27 -9.40 -35.30
C SER A 10 43.88 -9.86 -33.89
N ALA A 11 44.12 -8.97 -32.89
CA ALA A 11 43.63 -9.17 -31.53
C ALA A 11 42.11 -8.98 -31.54
N PHE A 12 41.37 -10.08 -31.44
CA PHE A 12 39.95 -10.07 -31.14
C PHE A 12 39.75 -9.64 -29.68
N LEU A 13 39.43 -8.38 -29.45
CA LEU A 13 38.92 -7.93 -28.17
C LEU A 13 37.49 -8.49 -28.02
N ILE A 14 37.36 -9.57 -27.30
CA ILE A 14 36.07 -10.05 -26.80
C ILE A 14 35.67 -9.06 -25.70
N ILE A 15 34.85 -8.08 -26.05
CA ILE A 15 34.13 -7.26 -25.09
C ILE A 15 33.07 -8.18 -24.52
N SER A 16 33.39 -8.82 -23.39
CA SER A 16 32.38 -9.46 -22.54
C SER A 16 31.48 -8.34 -22.02
N CYS A 17 30.32 -8.20 -22.60
CA CYS A 17 29.26 -7.39 -22.05
C CYS A 17 28.78 -8.14 -20.81
N GLU A 18 29.32 -7.78 -19.66
CA GLU A 18 28.79 -8.19 -18.36
C GLU A 18 27.41 -7.56 -18.26
N LYS A 19 26.40 -8.36 -18.58
CA LYS A 19 25.00 -8.01 -18.38
C LYS A 19 24.83 -7.96 -16.86
N ASN A 20 24.93 -6.76 -16.27
CA ASN A 20 24.47 -6.53 -14.92
C ASN A 20 22.97 -6.83 -14.95
N ASN A 21 22.64 -8.07 -14.64
CA ASN A 21 21.33 -8.42 -14.17
C ASN A 21 21.25 -7.83 -12.74
N ASP A 22 20.93 -6.56 -12.63
CA ASP A 22 20.20 -6.04 -11.49
C ASP A 22 18.79 -6.68 -11.56
N SER A 23 18.74 -7.99 -11.38
CA SER A 23 17.56 -8.62 -10.89
C SER A 23 17.47 -8.15 -9.44
N ASP A 24 16.55 -7.24 -9.17
CA ASP A 24 16.04 -7.06 -7.81
C ASP A 24 15.84 -8.48 -7.28
N GLU A 25 16.68 -8.89 -6.32
CA GLU A 25 16.50 -10.17 -5.66
C GLU A 25 15.18 -10.10 -4.96
N VAL A 26 14.14 -10.60 -5.64
CA VAL A 26 12.82 -10.75 -5.03
C VAL A 26 13.02 -11.74 -3.89
N ASN A 27 13.08 -11.21 -2.69
CA ASN A 27 13.26 -12.00 -1.47
C ASN A 27 12.01 -12.85 -1.29
N GLN A 28 12.10 -14.12 -1.64
CA GLN A 28 11.01 -15.09 -1.58
C GLN A 28 11.26 -16.14 -0.49
N THR A 29 10.19 -16.61 0.11
CA THR A 29 10.21 -17.68 1.11
C THR A 29 9.17 -18.74 0.78
N SER A 30 9.44 -20.00 1.14
CA SER A 30 8.45 -21.09 1.07
C SER A 30 7.49 -21.10 2.27
N THR A 31 7.71 -20.25 3.26
CA THR A 31 6.83 -20.16 4.42
C THR A 31 5.67 -19.22 4.09
N ARG A 32 4.44 -19.70 4.26
CA ARG A 32 3.26 -18.83 4.16
C ARG A 32 3.33 -17.79 5.29
N PRO A 33 3.11 -16.49 4.98
CA PRO A 33 3.07 -15.48 6.02
C PRO A 33 1.89 -15.73 6.98
N GLU A 34 2.09 -15.36 8.21
CA GLU A 34 1.00 -15.26 9.17
C GLU A 34 0.09 -14.11 8.76
N ILE A 35 -1.21 -14.33 8.80
CA ILE A 35 -2.20 -13.30 8.50
C ILE A 35 -2.50 -12.58 9.81
N PRO A 36 -2.32 -11.25 9.87
CA PRO A 36 -2.65 -10.50 11.07
C PRO A 36 -4.13 -10.61 11.43
N ASP A 37 -4.43 -10.44 12.72
CA ASP A 37 -5.80 -10.36 13.20
C ASP A 37 -6.49 -9.10 12.62
N GLU A 38 -7.81 -9.18 12.55
CA GLU A 38 -8.65 -8.04 12.18
C GLU A 38 -8.52 -6.92 13.23
N LEU A 39 -8.37 -5.67 12.77
CA LEU A 39 -8.33 -4.50 13.64
C LEU A 39 -9.66 -3.75 13.56
N ILE A 40 -10.36 -3.70 14.68
CA ILE A 40 -11.60 -2.94 14.85
C ILE A 40 -11.26 -1.54 15.33
N ILE A 41 -11.79 -0.51 14.67
CA ILE A 41 -11.48 0.89 14.94
C ILE A 41 -12.77 1.64 15.26
N ASP A 42 -12.79 2.22 16.46
CA ASP A 42 -13.78 3.18 16.94
C ASP A 42 -13.04 4.52 17.06
N VAL A 43 -13.26 5.44 16.12
CA VAL A 43 -12.48 6.68 16.06
C VAL A 43 -13.01 7.76 16.98
N ASN A 44 -14.32 7.76 17.29
CA ASN A 44 -14.99 8.78 18.13
C ASN A 44 -15.23 8.31 19.58
N ALA A 45 -14.88 7.07 19.90
CA ALA A 45 -15.05 6.46 21.21
C ALA A 45 -16.52 6.37 21.68
N ASP A 46 -17.45 6.14 20.75
CA ASP A 46 -18.86 5.96 21.05
C ASP A 46 -19.26 4.49 21.27
N ASN A 47 -18.28 3.58 21.23
CA ASN A 47 -18.39 2.13 21.33
C ASN A 47 -19.08 1.46 20.13
N LYS A 48 -19.13 2.14 18.98
CA LYS A 48 -19.50 1.55 17.71
C LYS A 48 -18.24 1.39 16.86
N THR A 49 -18.28 0.41 15.97
CA THR A 49 -17.19 0.21 15.01
C THR A 49 -17.37 1.16 13.85
N ASP A 50 -16.38 2.02 13.57
CA ASP A 50 -16.40 2.94 12.44
C ASP A 50 -15.68 2.37 11.22
N PHE A 51 -14.56 1.70 11.46
CA PHE A 51 -13.75 1.08 10.41
C PHE A 51 -13.25 -0.28 10.87
N VAL A 52 -12.96 -1.14 9.89
CA VAL A 52 -12.35 -2.44 10.13
C VAL A 52 -11.21 -2.65 9.14
N ILE A 53 -10.02 -2.98 9.64
CA ILE A 53 -8.95 -3.49 8.78
C ILE A 53 -9.03 -5.01 8.80
N SER A 54 -9.29 -5.60 7.64
CA SER A 54 -9.40 -7.03 7.46
C SER A 54 -8.51 -7.53 6.33
N TYR A 55 -8.19 -8.82 6.37
CA TYR A 55 -7.30 -9.46 5.41
C TYR A 55 -8.05 -10.50 4.58
N SER A 56 -7.82 -10.51 3.28
CA SER A 56 -8.42 -11.46 2.36
C SER A 56 -7.37 -12.08 1.44
N GLU A 57 -7.50 -13.38 1.17
CA GLU A 57 -6.63 -14.06 0.19
C GLU A 57 -7.31 -14.05 -1.18
N LEU A 58 -6.64 -13.45 -2.15
CA LEU A 58 -7.02 -13.48 -3.55
C LEU A 58 -6.22 -14.59 -4.27
N VAL A 59 -6.92 -15.58 -4.78
CA VAL A 59 -6.31 -16.66 -5.57
C VAL A 59 -6.65 -16.47 -7.05
N THR A 60 -5.65 -16.30 -7.89
CA THR A 60 -5.84 -16.20 -9.34
C THR A 60 -5.96 -17.61 -9.94
N ALA A 61 -7.16 -18.00 -10.34
CA ALA A 61 -7.52 -19.39 -10.71
C ALA A 61 -7.15 -19.82 -12.14
N TYR A 62 -6.54 -18.97 -12.97
CA TYR A 62 -6.50 -19.16 -14.42
C TYR A 62 -5.19 -19.69 -15.02
N VAL A 63 -4.14 -19.89 -14.25
CA VAL A 63 -2.86 -20.40 -14.79
C VAL A 63 -2.26 -21.43 -13.82
N PRO A 64 -1.68 -22.54 -14.31
CA PRO A 64 -1.05 -23.57 -13.46
C PRO A 64 0.14 -23.08 -12.61
N SER A 65 0.62 -21.86 -12.88
CA SER A 65 1.61 -21.14 -12.08
C SER A 65 0.99 -19.97 -11.32
N SER A 66 -0.32 -20.00 -11.11
CA SER A 66 -1.05 -18.85 -10.58
C SER A 66 -0.60 -18.54 -9.17
N GLY A 67 -0.09 -17.35 -9.05
CA GLY A 67 0.15 -16.70 -7.79
C GLY A 67 -1.16 -16.34 -7.07
N GLY A 68 -1.06 -15.50 -6.11
CA GLY A 68 -2.17 -14.92 -5.37
C GLY A 68 -1.62 -13.81 -4.51
N SER A 69 -2.47 -13.23 -3.70
CA SER A 69 -2.05 -12.23 -2.74
C SER A 69 -2.89 -12.35 -1.47
N ILE A 70 -2.31 -12.03 -0.35
CA ILE A 70 -3.07 -11.66 0.84
C ILE A 70 -3.10 -10.14 0.85
N ILE A 71 -4.27 -9.57 0.96
CA ILE A 71 -4.51 -8.13 0.88
C ILE A 71 -5.13 -7.68 2.19
N GLY A 72 -4.51 -6.71 2.85
CA GLY A 72 -5.06 -5.97 3.97
C GLY A 72 -5.80 -4.74 3.45
N SER A 73 -7.06 -4.60 3.82
CA SER A 73 -7.94 -3.52 3.38
C SER A 73 -8.61 -2.85 4.57
N ILE A 74 -8.79 -1.55 4.50
CA ILE A 74 -9.65 -0.81 5.43
C ILE A 74 -11.05 -0.72 4.87
N ASN A 75 -12.04 -1.03 5.70
CA ASN A 75 -13.45 -1.09 5.34
C ASN A 75 -14.21 -0.09 6.21
N PRO A 76 -14.80 0.96 5.63
CA PRO A 76 -15.77 1.79 6.34
C PRO A 76 -17.00 0.96 6.74
N ILE A 77 -17.54 1.23 7.91
CA ILE A 77 -18.75 0.58 8.41
C ILE A 77 -19.90 1.57 8.28
N ASP A 78 -21.09 1.06 7.96
CA ASP A 78 -22.29 1.83 7.71
C ASP A 78 -22.08 2.86 6.57
N ASP A 79 -22.41 4.12 6.81
CA ASP A 79 -22.28 5.23 5.84
C ASP A 79 -20.96 6.01 6.00
N ASN A 80 -20.00 5.51 6.79
CA ASN A 80 -18.70 6.12 6.94
C ASN A 80 -17.91 6.07 5.63
N GLN A 81 -16.99 7.00 5.42
CA GLN A 81 -16.29 7.16 4.15
C GLN A 81 -14.79 7.37 4.37
N ILE A 82 -14.03 7.06 3.33
CA ILE A 82 -12.58 7.30 3.24
C ILE A 82 -12.35 8.33 2.13
N LEU A 83 -11.34 9.18 2.33
CA LEU A 83 -10.93 10.19 1.36
C LEU A 83 -9.98 9.60 0.32
N TYR A 84 -10.35 9.70 -0.94
CA TYR A 84 -9.52 9.36 -2.10
C TYR A 84 -9.04 10.61 -2.82
N ARG A 85 -7.79 10.64 -3.26
CA ARG A 85 -7.23 11.73 -4.07
C ARG A 85 -7.04 11.30 -5.52
N PHE A 86 -7.51 12.13 -6.44
CA PHE A 86 -7.35 11.94 -7.87
C PHE A 86 -6.05 12.61 -8.39
N PRO A 87 -5.46 12.13 -9.52
CA PRO A 87 -5.95 11.05 -10.39
C PRO A 87 -5.54 9.65 -9.93
N ASP A 88 -4.65 9.51 -8.97
CA ASP A 88 -3.97 8.26 -8.63
C ASP A 88 -4.78 7.37 -7.67
N MET A 89 -6.01 7.77 -7.31
CA MET A 89 -6.82 7.09 -6.27
C MET A 89 -6.02 6.90 -4.98
N ASN A 90 -5.16 7.87 -4.65
CA ASN A 90 -4.29 7.80 -3.49
C ASN A 90 -5.10 8.08 -2.21
N LEU A 91 -5.00 7.16 -1.26
CA LEU A 91 -5.63 7.29 0.06
C LEU A 91 -4.77 8.07 1.05
N PHE A 92 -3.49 8.19 0.76
CA PHE A 92 -2.49 8.59 1.73
C PHE A 92 -2.28 10.08 1.72
N LEU A 93 -2.37 10.65 2.91
CA LEU A 93 -2.18 12.05 3.20
C LEU A 93 -0.84 12.23 3.94
N GLU A 94 -0.29 13.42 3.81
CA GLU A 94 0.93 13.81 4.49
C GLU A 94 0.63 14.87 5.57
N MET A 95 1.62 15.07 6.43
CA MET A 95 1.60 16.20 7.38
C MET A 95 1.37 17.52 6.65
N ASN A 96 0.53 18.38 7.21
CA ASN A 96 0.05 19.65 6.65
C ASN A 96 -0.91 19.53 5.46
N ASP A 97 -1.29 18.34 5.06
CA ASP A 97 -2.40 18.18 4.13
C ASP A 97 -3.71 18.69 4.77
N THR A 98 -4.59 19.17 3.90
CA THR A 98 -5.90 19.68 4.31
C THR A 98 -6.99 18.72 3.86
N ILE A 99 -7.86 18.36 4.78
CA ILE A 99 -9.08 17.56 4.53
C ILE A 99 -10.25 18.54 4.53
N ARG A 100 -11.14 18.42 3.53
CA ARG A 100 -12.35 19.23 3.41
C ARG A 100 -13.58 18.37 3.28
N ASN A 101 -14.64 18.77 3.94
CA ASN A 101 -15.92 18.05 3.88
C ASN A 101 -16.47 17.99 2.44
N ASN A 102 -16.31 19.06 1.66
CA ASN A 102 -16.82 19.23 0.30
C ASN A 102 -15.71 19.49 -0.73
N ASP A 103 -14.61 18.70 -0.70
CA ASP A 103 -13.54 18.87 -1.69
C ASP A 103 -13.86 18.07 -2.96
N ASN A 104 -14.43 18.75 -3.96
CA ASN A 104 -14.83 18.14 -5.22
C ASN A 104 -13.81 18.34 -6.35
N THR A 105 -12.63 18.89 -6.09
CA THR A 105 -11.70 19.27 -7.15
C THR A 105 -10.63 18.22 -7.43
N ASN A 106 -10.10 17.58 -6.39
CA ASN A 106 -9.01 16.58 -6.51
C ASN A 106 -9.16 15.41 -5.53
N SER A 107 -10.27 15.30 -4.84
CA SER A 107 -10.57 14.25 -3.87
C SER A 107 -12.05 13.90 -3.90
N ASP A 108 -12.37 12.68 -3.50
CA ASP A 108 -13.73 12.19 -3.37
C ASP A 108 -13.86 11.34 -2.12
N TRP A 109 -15.05 11.34 -1.54
CA TRP A 109 -15.42 10.54 -0.39
C TRP A 109 -16.12 9.27 -0.85
N ASP A 110 -15.60 8.11 -0.43
CA ASP A 110 -16.16 6.82 -0.82
C ASP A 110 -16.31 5.89 0.38
N ASN A 111 -17.37 5.09 0.37
CA ASN A 111 -17.63 4.07 1.37
C ASN A 111 -17.15 2.67 0.97
N TYR A 112 -16.43 2.54 -0.15
CA TYR A 112 -15.84 1.27 -0.55
C TYR A 112 -14.60 0.94 0.29
N LYS A 113 -14.33 -0.35 0.39
CA LYS A 113 -13.09 -0.81 1.01
C LYS A 113 -11.88 -0.37 0.19
N ALA A 114 -10.82 -0.02 0.89
CA ALA A 114 -9.56 0.39 0.29
C ALA A 114 -8.44 -0.55 0.67
N ASP A 115 -7.71 -1.04 -0.32
CA ASP A 115 -6.52 -1.85 -0.09
C ASP A 115 -5.38 -0.96 0.38
N ILE A 116 -4.65 -1.38 1.43
CA ILE A 116 -3.58 -0.58 2.04
C ILE A 116 -2.23 -1.29 2.08
N ILE A 117 -2.24 -2.62 2.15
CA ILE A 117 -1.04 -3.46 2.21
C ILE A 117 -1.32 -4.81 1.58
N TYR A 118 -0.32 -5.41 0.94
CA TYR A 118 -0.45 -6.76 0.39
C TYR A 118 0.86 -7.53 0.45
N ILE A 119 0.76 -8.86 0.35
CA ILE A 119 1.90 -9.76 0.12
C ILE A 119 1.57 -10.73 -1.01
N ASN A 120 2.50 -10.90 -1.95
CA ASN A 120 2.27 -11.76 -3.11
C ASN A 120 2.73 -13.20 -2.88
N ARG A 121 2.00 -14.10 -3.52
CA ARG A 121 2.39 -15.49 -3.74
C ARG A 121 2.67 -15.70 -5.23
N TYR A 122 3.88 -16.06 -5.59
CA TYR A 122 4.30 -16.23 -6.99
C TYR A 122 3.89 -17.57 -7.60
N ASN A 123 3.82 -18.59 -6.78
CA ASN A 123 3.33 -19.91 -7.14
C ASN A 123 2.73 -20.56 -5.89
N TYR A 124 2.31 -21.81 -5.96
CA TYR A 124 1.66 -22.47 -4.83
C TYR A 124 2.47 -22.51 -3.54
N THR A 125 3.77 -22.21 -3.58
CA THR A 125 4.68 -22.41 -2.45
C THR A 125 5.60 -21.22 -2.14
N MET A 126 5.71 -20.23 -3.04
CA MET A 126 6.67 -19.12 -2.86
C MET A 126 5.93 -17.82 -2.60
N TRP A 127 6.28 -17.17 -1.49
CA TRP A 127 5.74 -15.90 -1.04
C TRP A 127 6.83 -14.82 -1.03
N ASP A 128 6.43 -13.56 -1.13
CA ASP A 128 7.30 -12.45 -0.73
C ASP A 128 7.70 -12.59 0.74
N THR A 129 8.87 -12.09 1.10
CA THR A 129 9.32 -12.06 2.50
C THR A 129 8.79 -10.85 3.26
N ASN A 130 8.33 -9.84 2.53
CA ASN A 130 7.83 -8.60 3.11
C ASN A 130 6.49 -8.23 2.50
N TRP A 131 5.64 -7.62 3.29
CA TRP A 131 4.42 -6.99 2.84
C TRP A 131 4.75 -5.70 2.09
N THR A 132 4.04 -5.47 1.01
CA THR A 132 4.15 -4.23 0.22
C THR A 132 3.06 -3.27 0.65
N ILE A 133 3.45 -2.07 1.03
CA ILE A 133 2.54 -0.97 1.35
C ILE A 133 2.14 -0.30 0.04
N LEU A 134 0.84 -0.09 -0.18
CA LEU A 134 0.32 0.48 -1.44
C LEU A 134 0.60 1.97 -1.60
N SER A 135 1.15 2.60 -0.59
CA SER A 135 1.62 3.98 -0.63
C SER A 135 3.03 4.07 -1.22
N LYS A 136 3.33 5.17 -1.92
CA LYS A 136 4.70 5.54 -2.28
C LYS A 136 5.50 6.10 -1.08
N LEU A 137 4.80 6.35 0.01
CA LEU A 137 5.35 6.86 1.26
C LEU A 137 5.87 5.70 2.11
N GLU A 138 6.55 6.03 3.18
CA GLU A 138 7.07 5.09 4.16
C GLU A 138 5.94 4.36 4.90
N SER A 139 6.27 3.58 5.91
CA SER A 139 5.33 2.79 6.71
C SER A 139 4.31 3.61 7.52
N ASP A 140 4.47 4.93 7.54
CA ASP A 140 3.73 5.90 8.32
C ASP A 140 2.99 6.87 7.42
N TYR A 141 1.67 6.96 7.55
CA TYR A 141 0.86 7.88 6.77
C TYR A 141 -0.47 8.20 7.42
N TYR A 142 -1.12 9.26 6.94
CA TYR A 142 -2.44 9.69 7.40
C TYR A 142 -3.49 9.26 6.39
N LEU A 143 -4.63 8.83 6.91
CA LEU A 143 -5.81 8.48 6.12
C LEU A 143 -6.95 9.39 6.54
N GLY A 144 -7.52 10.11 5.57
CA GLY A 144 -8.69 10.96 5.81
C GLY A 144 -9.96 10.13 5.87
N PHE A 145 -10.84 10.46 6.79
CA PHE A 145 -12.14 9.81 6.92
C PHE A 145 -13.27 10.80 7.20
N LYS A 146 -14.48 10.36 6.90
CA LYS A 146 -15.72 11.04 7.26
C LYS A 146 -16.62 10.07 8.03
N LEU A 147 -17.12 10.53 9.18
CA LEU A 147 -18.15 9.84 9.93
C LEU A 147 -19.52 10.43 9.62
N ASN A 148 -20.47 9.55 9.35
CA ASN A 148 -21.87 9.88 9.21
C ASN A 148 -22.61 9.41 10.46
N THR A 149 -22.66 10.24 11.48
CA THR A 149 -23.46 10.02 12.67
C THR A 149 -24.83 10.67 12.50
N GLU A 150 -25.87 10.15 13.13
CA GLU A 150 -27.28 10.56 12.97
C GLU A 150 -27.47 12.10 12.97
N GLY A 151 -27.39 12.71 11.77
CA GLY A 151 -27.64 14.13 11.53
C GLY A 151 -26.42 15.06 11.62
N SER A 152 -25.22 14.54 11.76
CA SER A 152 -23.97 15.31 11.65
C SER A 152 -22.93 14.57 10.83
N GLU A 153 -22.19 15.31 10.00
CA GLU A 153 -20.98 14.83 9.33
C GLU A 153 -19.76 15.36 10.10
N GLU A 154 -18.82 14.47 10.38
CA GLU A 154 -17.56 14.82 11.01
C GLU A 154 -16.43 14.33 10.11
N ILE A 155 -15.45 15.16 9.85
CA ILE A 155 -14.24 14.79 9.12
C ILE A 155 -13.09 14.54 10.09
N GLY A 156 -12.17 13.68 9.72
CA GLY A 156 -11.04 13.37 10.55
C GLY A 156 -9.88 12.76 9.77
N TRP A 157 -8.82 12.52 10.50
CA TRP A 157 -7.72 11.71 10.03
C TRP A 157 -7.33 10.67 11.08
N MET A 158 -6.78 9.55 10.60
CA MET A 158 -6.07 8.58 11.43
C MET A 158 -4.66 8.40 10.91
N HIS A 159 -3.69 8.40 11.83
CA HIS A 159 -2.30 8.12 11.59
C HIS A 159 -2.08 6.61 11.69
N LEU A 160 -1.72 5.98 10.58
CA LEU A 160 -1.51 4.55 10.49
C LEU A 160 -0.02 4.22 10.38
N ASN A 161 0.42 3.21 11.12
CA ASN A 161 1.72 2.57 10.92
C ASN A 161 1.50 1.15 10.38
N LEU A 162 2.17 0.82 9.27
CA LEU A 162 2.11 -0.48 8.61
C LEU A 162 3.44 -1.19 8.72
N ASN A 163 3.42 -2.36 9.33
CA ASN A 163 4.60 -3.19 9.48
C ASN A 163 4.82 -4.05 8.22
N SER A 164 5.80 -3.69 7.39
CA SER A 164 6.11 -4.43 6.17
C SER A 164 6.61 -5.86 6.41
N LYS A 165 6.98 -6.25 7.61
CA LYS A 165 7.42 -7.62 7.93
C LYS A 165 6.27 -8.51 8.38
N THR A 166 5.37 -7.97 9.19
CA THR A 166 4.26 -8.75 9.76
C THR A 166 2.93 -8.52 9.03
N GLY A 167 2.80 -7.41 8.32
CA GLY A 167 1.54 -6.97 7.70
C GLY A 167 0.59 -6.29 8.69
N GLU A 168 0.97 -6.20 9.95
CA GLU A 168 0.14 -5.55 10.97
C GLU A 168 -0.02 -4.05 10.70
N VAL A 169 -1.21 -3.56 10.97
CA VAL A 169 -1.56 -2.15 10.92
C VAL A 169 -1.91 -1.68 12.33
N THR A 170 -1.38 -0.51 12.70
CA THR A 170 -1.63 0.09 14.01
C THR A 170 -2.11 1.53 13.81
N VAL A 171 -3.17 1.94 14.51
CA VAL A 171 -3.58 3.34 14.62
C VAL A 171 -2.74 4.00 15.70
N MET A 172 -1.89 4.94 15.30
CA MET A 172 -0.96 5.64 16.18
C MET A 172 -1.60 6.85 16.83
N ASP A 173 -2.40 7.59 16.04
CA ASP A 173 -3.09 8.80 16.48
C ASP A 173 -4.30 9.06 15.59
N LYS A 174 -5.21 9.95 16.00
CA LYS A 174 -6.41 10.34 15.26
C LYS A 174 -6.94 11.67 15.74
N GLU A 175 -7.57 12.41 14.83
CA GLU A 175 -8.28 13.64 15.13
C GLU A 175 -9.63 13.68 14.40
N ILE A 176 -10.64 14.27 15.03
CA ILE A 176 -11.98 14.43 14.49
C ILE A 176 -12.40 15.88 14.67
N SER A 177 -13.10 16.40 13.68
CA SER A 177 -13.60 17.77 13.68
C SER A 177 -14.98 17.87 13.04
N THR A 178 -15.83 18.71 13.58
CA THR A 178 -17.09 19.14 12.98
C THR A 178 -16.92 20.34 12.04
N LEU A 179 -15.68 20.78 11.83
CA LEU A 179 -15.36 21.89 10.92
C LEU A 179 -15.42 21.42 9.46
N GLU A 180 -15.65 22.35 8.55
CA GLU A 180 -15.62 22.11 7.12
C GLU A 180 -14.22 21.81 6.58
N GLU A 181 -13.17 22.12 7.33
CA GLU A 181 -11.78 21.95 6.97
C GLU A 181 -10.96 21.54 8.21
N LEU A 182 -10.07 20.56 8.03
CA LEU A 182 -9.13 20.07 9.03
C LEU A 182 -7.73 19.95 8.41
N ILE A 183 -6.72 20.49 9.09
CA ILE A 183 -5.32 20.36 8.68
C ILE A 183 -4.67 19.29 9.54
N ILE A 184 -3.93 18.37 8.91
CA ILE A 184 -3.18 17.32 9.60
C ILE A 184 -2.00 17.96 10.34
N GLN A 185 -2.01 17.90 11.66
CA GLN A 185 -0.97 18.45 12.53
C GLN A 185 -0.54 17.40 13.55
N ASN A 186 0.70 17.52 14.04
CA ASN A 186 1.21 16.76 15.18
C ASN A 186 0.93 17.50 16.48
#